data_c8ced51223fa925e2cc18b2c4f65c1f1
#
_entry.id   c8ced51223fa925e2cc18b2c4f65c1f1
#
_cell.length_a   1.000
_cell.length_b   1.000
_cell.length_c   1.000
_cell.angle_alpha   90.00
_cell.angle_beta   90.00
_cell.angle_gamma   90.00
#
_symmetry.space_group_name_H-M   'P 1'
#
loop_
_entity.id
_entity.type
_entity.pdbx_description
1 polymer ?
#
loop_
_entity_poly.entity_id
_entity_poly.type
_entity_poly.pdbx_seq_one_letter_code
_entity_poly.pdbx_strand_id
1 'polypeptide(L)'
;MNTRTSLHPGPCTPQRKKPFKTLLVAAILTICTAARADSPAFPEASYRKHIEVLSSDAFEGRAPGTEGEKKTLAYIEQQFRAAGLQPGIGNSFLQPVPVVEIMPHPDAAMRLAGAGGQSLALKSPDDVVVWTKRPVPSTSITNAEVVYAGYGIVAPEYGWDDYAGLDVRGKLVLALVNDPGYATQDPQLFTGNAMTYYGRWDYKFAEAVRHGAAGLLVIHETKAAGYPWDVPRNGATKPQFDLRIDDYEARRLALEGWITEDAASRVLSAAGMDFAALKKASSTRGFKGKATGLTASMSVRNDVRNATSYNVVGKVQGSKHPLEAFVYTAHWDHLGKNANAKPGEDAIFNGAQDNATGVSALIELGRAFAATKPAPERSVMFVAVTAEESGLLGSEYFAAHPPIPLAQMAGGINMDNLYAVGKTRDITVIGFGKSELEDDLRAAAARQGRVPAQEPSPEKGFYYRSDHFNLAKLGVPMLYTKAGIDSPTLGADYGKRWLEDYTAKKYHKPADEYSPDWDVSGTMQDLQLYYEVGLGIANSSRWPNWYPGVEFRAIRDQSRK
;
A
#
# COMPACT_ATOMS: atom_id res chain seq x y z
N MET A 1 -20.53 27.87 -74.33
CA MET A 1 -21.52 28.94 -74.69
C MET A 1 -21.46 29.92 -73.56
N ASN A 2 -20.69 30.96 -73.74
CA ASN A 2 -20.96 32.40 -74.00
C ASN A 2 -22.04 32.92 -73.04
N THR A 3 -21.86 33.96 -72.23
CA THR A 3 -21.48 35.32 -72.67
C THR A 3 -21.00 36.16 -71.48
N ARG A 4 -19.97 36.96 -71.75
CA ARG A 4 -19.53 38.13 -70.99
C ARG A 4 -20.56 39.25 -71.06
N THR A 5 -20.68 40.09 -70.03
CA THR A 5 -20.98 41.51 -70.21
C THR A 5 -20.22 42.36 -69.18
N SER A 6 -19.41 43.23 -69.71
CA SER A 6 -18.68 44.32 -69.08
C SER A 6 -19.58 45.54 -68.92
N LEU A 7 -19.36 46.37 -67.85
CA LEU A 7 -19.69 47.80 -67.88
C LEU A 7 -18.73 48.60 -67.01
N HIS A 8 -18.32 49.70 -67.55
CA HIS A 8 -17.30 50.66 -67.19
C HIS A 8 -17.71 51.66 -66.09
N PRO A 9 -16.78 52.47 -65.57
CA PRO A 9 -16.93 53.22 -64.32
C PRO A 9 -17.42 54.64 -64.50
N GLY A 10 -18.11 55.17 -63.47
CA GLY A 10 -18.52 56.58 -63.36
C GLY A 10 -17.72 57.29 -62.22
N PRO A 11 -17.63 58.64 -62.26
CA PRO A 11 -16.54 59.37 -61.62
C PRO A 11 -16.70 59.77 -60.18
N CYS A 12 -15.57 59.90 -59.48
CA CYS A 12 -15.39 60.39 -58.11
C CYS A 12 -15.79 61.83 -57.90
N THR A 13 -16.48 62.04 -56.74
CA THR A 13 -16.53 63.39 -56.11
C THR A 13 -15.99 63.28 -54.67
N PRO A 14 -15.19 64.26 -54.20
CA PRO A 14 -14.56 64.15 -52.88
C PRO A 14 -15.44 64.62 -51.74
N GLN A 15 -15.68 63.78 -50.73
CA GLN A 15 -16.32 64.20 -49.48
C GLN A 15 -15.26 64.58 -48.44
N ARG A 16 -15.48 65.73 -47.80
CA ARG A 16 -14.68 66.34 -46.74
C ARG A 16 -14.54 65.44 -45.49
N LYS A 17 -13.29 65.22 -45.04
CA LYS A 17 -12.99 64.59 -43.77
C LYS A 17 -13.28 65.53 -42.59
N LYS A 18 -14.10 65.07 -41.62
CA LYS A 18 -14.20 65.65 -40.27
C LYS A 18 -13.16 64.99 -39.36
N PRO A 19 -12.53 65.71 -38.42
CA PRO A 19 -11.51 65.12 -37.56
C PRO A 19 -12.17 64.26 -36.47
N PHE A 20 -11.81 62.98 -36.40
CA PHE A 20 -12.11 62.10 -35.27
C PHE A 20 -11.19 62.46 -34.09
N LYS A 21 -11.80 62.85 -32.98
CA LYS A 21 -11.10 62.99 -31.69
C LYS A 21 -10.83 61.56 -31.18
N THR A 22 -9.57 61.12 -31.18
CA THR A 22 -9.15 59.86 -30.59
C THR A 22 -9.17 60.01 -29.06
N LEU A 23 -10.13 59.41 -28.41
CA LEU A 23 -10.12 59.20 -26.93
C LEU A 23 -9.19 58.04 -26.66
N LEU A 24 -8.03 58.35 -26.07
CA LEU A 24 -7.10 57.34 -25.55
C LEU A 24 -7.65 56.80 -24.23
N VAL A 25 -8.33 55.65 -24.24
CA VAL A 25 -8.71 54.91 -23.03
C VAL A 25 -7.48 54.09 -22.61
N ALA A 26 -6.75 54.59 -21.62
CA ALA A 26 -5.71 53.83 -20.95
C ALA A 26 -6.36 52.73 -20.11
N ALA A 27 -6.40 51.52 -20.65
CA ALA A 27 -6.74 50.32 -19.86
C ALA A 27 -5.57 50.02 -18.92
N ILE A 28 -5.69 50.37 -17.65
CA ILE A 28 -4.79 49.92 -16.61
C ILE A 28 -5.07 48.42 -16.40
N LEU A 29 -4.25 47.56 -17.03
CA LEU A 29 -4.18 46.15 -16.68
C LEU A 29 -3.59 46.08 -15.26
N THR A 30 -4.43 45.96 -14.25
CA THR A 30 -4.01 45.55 -12.92
C THR A 30 -3.61 44.06 -13.02
N ILE A 31 -2.32 43.83 -13.25
CA ILE A 31 -1.75 42.50 -13.09
C ILE A 31 -1.82 42.18 -11.59
N CYS A 32 -2.88 41.48 -11.17
CA CYS A 32 -2.86 40.79 -9.89
C CYS A 32 -1.74 39.74 -9.95
N THR A 33 -0.53 40.13 -9.58
CA THR A 33 0.47 39.16 -9.16
C THR A 33 -0.07 38.54 -7.88
N ALA A 34 -0.74 37.39 -8.03
CA ALA A 34 -0.95 36.52 -6.89
C ALA A 34 0.44 36.29 -6.29
N ALA A 35 0.66 36.82 -5.10
CA ALA A 35 1.86 36.55 -4.33
C ALA A 35 1.95 35.04 -4.19
N ARG A 36 2.87 34.44 -4.93
CA ARG A 36 3.18 33.01 -4.82
C ARG A 36 3.76 32.88 -3.42
N ALA A 37 3.04 32.21 -2.51
CA ALA A 37 3.61 31.87 -1.23
C ALA A 37 4.93 31.15 -1.52
N ASP A 38 6.03 31.67 -0.97
CA ASP A 38 7.33 31.02 -1.12
C ASP A 38 7.17 29.57 -0.65
N SER A 39 7.55 28.63 -1.50
CA SER A 39 7.54 27.21 -1.15
C SER A 39 8.41 27.00 0.08
N PRO A 40 7.93 26.29 1.12
CA PRO A 40 8.70 26.11 2.33
C PRO A 40 10.01 25.40 2.03
N ALA A 41 11.07 25.86 2.67
CA ALA A 41 12.33 25.12 2.61
C ALA A 41 12.24 23.87 3.49
N PHE A 42 12.66 22.73 2.94
CA PHE A 42 12.88 21.49 3.68
C PHE A 42 14.35 21.42 4.09
N PRO A 43 14.72 21.67 5.36
CA PRO A 43 16.12 21.65 5.79
C PRO A 43 16.63 20.21 5.77
N GLU A 44 17.55 19.91 4.86
CA GLU A 44 18.16 18.58 4.74
C GLU A 44 18.78 18.11 6.07
N ALA A 45 19.45 19.00 6.81
CA ALA A 45 20.04 18.67 8.09
C ALA A 45 19.02 18.21 9.14
N SER A 46 17.82 18.81 9.17
CA SER A 46 16.72 18.41 10.05
C SER A 46 16.19 17.04 9.67
N TYR A 47 15.93 16.81 8.38
CA TYR A 47 15.48 15.52 7.86
C TYR A 47 16.46 14.39 8.20
N ARG A 48 17.76 14.59 7.94
CA ARG A 48 18.82 13.63 8.29
C ARG A 48 18.88 13.35 9.79
N LYS A 49 18.71 14.39 10.63
CA LYS A 49 18.72 14.22 12.08
C LYS A 49 17.57 13.36 12.58
N HIS A 50 16.38 13.47 11.98
CA HIS A 50 15.26 12.60 12.34
C HIS A 50 15.55 11.13 11.97
N ILE A 51 16.12 10.86 10.78
CA ILE A 51 16.50 9.50 10.38
C ILE A 51 17.55 8.95 11.35
N GLU A 52 18.63 9.69 11.58
CA GLU A 52 19.73 9.28 12.48
C GLU A 52 19.20 8.89 13.87
N VAL A 53 18.28 9.68 14.42
CA VAL A 53 17.71 9.40 15.75
C VAL A 53 16.82 8.17 15.72
N LEU A 54 15.86 8.11 14.78
CA LEU A 54 14.87 7.03 14.72
C LEU A 54 15.51 5.68 14.39
N SER A 55 16.56 5.65 13.57
CA SER A 55 17.26 4.42 13.20
C SER A 55 18.49 4.10 14.06
N SER A 56 18.68 4.81 15.18
CA SER A 56 19.78 4.47 16.09
C SER A 56 19.46 3.23 16.92
N ASP A 57 20.51 2.51 17.38
CA ASP A 57 20.40 1.35 18.27
C ASP A 57 19.62 1.65 19.55
N ALA A 58 19.65 2.92 20.00
CA ALA A 58 18.89 3.36 21.16
C ALA A 58 17.38 3.15 21.00
N PHE A 59 16.86 3.09 19.77
CA PHE A 59 15.45 2.85 19.44
C PHE A 59 15.14 1.36 19.21
N GLU A 60 16.13 0.48 19.33
CA GLU A 60 15.97 -0.98 19.39
C GLU A 60 15.16 -1.57 18.21
N GLY A 61 15.23 -0.94 17.03
CA GLY A 61 14.51 -1.36 15.83
C GLY A 61 12.98 -1.19 15.91
N ARG A 62 12.47 -0.38 16.83
CA ARG A 62 11.10 0.16 16.88
C ARG A 62 9.96 -0.85 16.80
N ALA A 63 10.16 -2.10 17.28
CA ALA A 63 9.06 -3.07 17.24
C ALA A 63 7.90 -2.69 18.17
N PRO A 64 6.65 -2.92 17.76
CA PRO A 64 5.47 -2.73 18.61
C PRO A 64 5.56 -3.51 19.93
N GLY A 65 5.11 -2.89 21.03
CA GLY A 65 5.11 -3.50 22.35
C GLY A 65 6.46 -3.53 23.08
N THR A 66 7.49 -2.80 22.57
CA THR A 66 8.85 -2.79 23.13
C THR A 66 9.23 -1.43 23.74
N GLU A 67 10.41 -1.35 24.35
CA GLU A 67 10.99 -0.06 24.78
C GLU A 67 11.31 0.84 23.58
N GLY A 68 11.65 0.25 22.41
CA GLY A 68 11.84 0.96 21.16
C GLY A 68 10.58 1.70 20.72
N GLU A 69 9.39 1.07 20.83
CA GLU A 69 8.10 1.74 20.62
C GLU A 69 7.95 2.97 21.50
N LYS A 70 8.12 2.84 22.83
CA LYS A 70 7.92 3.95 23.77
C LYS A 70 8.77 5.16 23.41
N LYS A 71 10.06 4.92 23.07
CA LYS A 71 10.97 5.98 22.64
C LYS A 71 10.54 6.62 21.33
N THR A 72 10.08 5.81 20.38
CA THR A 72 9.61 6.27 19.07
C THR A 72 8.37 7.14 19.18
N LEU A 73 7.36 6.69 19.93
CA LEU A 73 6.13 7.44 20.17
C LEU A 73 6.43 8.78 20.85
N ALA A 74 7.26 8.77 21.91
CA ALA A 74 7.64 10.00 22.62
C ALA A 74 8.39 10.96 21.69
N TYR A 75 9.29 10.45 20.83
CA TYR A 75 10.03 11.27 19.88
C TYR A 75 9.11 11.91 18.84
N ILE A 76 8.24 11.12 18.18
CA ILE A 76 7.34 11.64 17.15
C ILE A 76 6.38 12.66 17.74
N GLU A 77 5.78 12.38 18.90
CA GLU A 77 4.89 13.31 19.58
C GLU A 77 5.62 14.62 19.93
N GLN A 78 6.85 14.55 20.44
CA GLN A 78 7.68 15.73 20.71
C GLN A 78 7.93 16.55 19.44
N GLN A 79 8.27 15.90 18.33
CA GLN A 79 8.53 16.58 17.06
C GLN A 79 7.25 17.21 16.48
N PHE A 80 6.11 16.53 16.56
CA PHE A 80 4.83 17.09 16.14
C PHE A 80 4.45 18.34 16.96
N ARG A 81 4.64 18.32 18.27
CA ARG A 81 4.43 19.48 19.13
C ARG A 81 5.39 20.64 18.78
N ALA A 82 6.68 20.33 18.59
CA ALA A 82 7.68 21.32 18.20
C ALA A 82 7.42 21.94 16.84
N ALA A 83 6.86 21.16 15.90
CA ALA A 83 6.41 21.62 14.59
C ALA A 83 5.14 22.51 14.66
N GLY A 84 4.44 22.59 15.79
CA GLY A 84 3.21 23.36 15.96
C GLY A 84 1.94 22.62 15.53
N LEU A 85 1.99 21.29 15.37
CA LEU A 85 0.82 20.49 15.08
C LEU A 85 -0.10 20.40 16.30
N GLN A 86 -1.40 20.28 16.02
CA GLN A 86 -2.41 19.98 17.03
C GLN A 86 -2.63 18.47 17.13
N PRO A 87 -3.06 17.96 18.31
CA PRO A 87 -3.50 16.58 18.46
C PRO A 87 -4.58 16.20 17.45
N GLY A 88 -4.42 15.03 16.81
CA GLY A 88 -5.38 14.50 15.83
C GLY A 88 -6.51 13.66 16.45
N ILE A 89 -6.32 13.13 17.66
CA ILE A 89 -7.27 12.24 18.36
C ILE A 89 -7.79 12.94 19.61
N GLY A 90 -8.87 13.69 19.47
CA GLY A 90 -9.37 14.53 20.56
C GLY A 90 -8.27 15.47 21.06
N ASN A 91 -7.85 15.30 22.33
CA ASN A 91 -6.76 16.07 22.95
C ASN A 91 -5.43 15.30 22.99
N SER A 92 -5.33 14.14 22.33
CA SER A 92 -4.15 13.27 22.28
C SER A 92 -3.58 13.19 20.87
N PHE A 93 -2.27 13.02 20.75
CA PHE A 93 -1.63 12.58 19.51
C PHE A 93 -1.71 11.06 19.34
N LEU A 94 -1.93 10.31 20.41
CA LEU A 94 -1.90 8.85 20.40
C LEU A 94 -3.30 8.28 20.18
N GLN A 95 -3.43 7.44 19.14
CA GLN A 95 -4.57 6.57 18.90
C GLN A 95 -4.21 5.15 19.34
N PRO A 96 -4.81 4.60 20.40
CA PRO A 96 -4.53 3.23 20.84
C PRO A 96 -5.02 2.22 19.79
N VAL A 97 -4.14 1.30 19.40
CA VAL A 97 -4.40 0.20 18.46
C VAL A 97 -4.33 -1.11 19.24
N PRO A 98 -5.47 -1.72 19.58
CA PRO A 98 -5.50 -2.98 20.29
C PRO A 98 -5.09 -4.12 19.36
N VAL A 99 -3.99 -4.81 19.68
CA VAL A 99 -3.46 -5.92 18.92
C VAL A 99 -3.40 -7.19 19.74
N VAL A 100 -3.39 -8.33 19.06
CA VAL A 100 -3.10 -9.64 19.63
C VAL A 100 -1.92 -10.24 18.90
N GLU A 101 -0.99 -10.79 19.66
CA GLU A 101 0.13 -11.57 19.19
C GLU A 101 -0.17 -13.06 19.40
N ILE A 102 0.03 -13.86 18.36
CA ILE A 102 -0.26 -15.29 18.34
C ILE A 102 1.00 -16.00 17.85
N MET A 103 1.67 -16.75 18.72
CA MET A 103 2.80 -17.59 18.34
C MET A 103 2.30 -19.00 17.99
N PRO A 104 2.32 -19.39 16.70
CA PRO A 104 1.78 -20.68 16.28
C PRO A 104 2.77 -21.82 16.52
N HIS A 105 2.27 -22.95 16.96
CA HIS A 105 2.97 -24.23 17.11
C HIS A 105 2.18 -25.32 16.38
N PRO A 106 2.32 -25.41 15.05
CA PRO A 106 1.60 -26.40 14.23
C PRO A 106 2.09 -27.82 14.49
N ASP A 107 1.23 -28.82 14.21
CA ASP A 107 1.63 -30.21 14.13
C ASP A 107 2.75 -30.39 13.09
N ALA A 108 3.59 -31.40 13.26
CA ALA A 108 4.73 -31.68 12.38
C ALA A 108 4.29 -32.06 10.93
N ALA A 109 3.03 -32.45 10.73
CA ALA A 109 2.51 -32.76 9.42
C ALA A 109 0.99 -32.60 9.33
N MET A 110 0.50 -32.10 8.19
CA MET A 110 -0.89 -32.19 7.78
C MET A 110 -1.15 -33.56 7.19
N ARG A 111 -2.20 -34.26 7.67
CA ARG A 111 -2.57 -35.58 7.20
C ARG A 111 -3.75 -35.49 6.24
N LEU A 112 -3.64 -36.13 5.10
CA LEU A 112 -4.72 -36.26 4.12
C LEU A 112 -5.12 -37.73 3.97
N ALA A 113 -6.41 -37.97 3.75
CA ALA A 113 -6.97 -39.31 3.52
C ALA A 113 -8.02 -39.27 2.41
N GLY A 114 -8.14 -40.33 1.63
CA GLY A 114 -9.14 -40.51 0.58
C GLY A 114 -9.96 -41.77 0.77
N ALA A 115 -11.16 -41.82 0.19
CA ALA A 115 -12.09 -42.94 0.27
C ALA A 115 -11.52 -44.26 -0.27
N GLY A 116 -10.54 -44.20 -1.18
CA GLY A 116 -9.84 -45.38 -1.75
C GLY A 116 -8.64 -45.85 -0.92
N GLY A 117 -8.50 -45.45 0.34
CA GLY A 117 -7.37 -45.80 1.20
C GLY A 117 -6.10 -44.98 0.95
N GLN A 118 -6.19 -43.91 0.13
CA GLN A 118 -5.09 -42.94 -0.05
C GLN A 118 -4.75 -42.30 1.30
N SER A 119 -3.46 -42.22 1.61
CA SER A 119 -2.94 -41.51 2.76
C SER A 119 -1.69 -40.74 2.35
N LEU A 120 -1.68 -39.44 2.66
CA LEU A 120 -0.56 -38.54 2.40
C LEU A 120 -0.29 -37.69 3.61
N ALA A 121 0.98 -37.49 3.95
CA ALA A 121 1.41 -36.59 5.00
C ALA A 121 2.26 -35.47 4.37
N LEU A 122 1.88 -34.23 4.60
CA LEU A 122 2.63 -33.03 4.20
C LEU A 122 3.42 -32.54 5.39
N LYS A 123 4.74 -32.51 5.28
CA LYS A 123 5.63 -32.10 6.36
C LYS A 123 5.58 -30.58 6.57
N SER A 124 5.44 -30.14 7.81
CA SER A 124 5.63 -28.75 8.19
C SER A 124 7.05 -28.57 8.74
N PRO A 125 7.80 -27.55 8.30
CA PRO A 125 7.44 -26.47 7.37
C PRO A 125 7.85 -26.69 5.90
N ASP A 126 8.26 -27.88 5.51
CA ASP A 126 8.90 -28.13 4.21
C ASP A 126 7.87 -28.17 3.05
N ASP A 127 6.73 -28.85 3.24
CA ASP A 127 5.66 -28.97 2.24
C ASP A 127 4.55 -27.95 2.44
N VAL A 128 4.24 -27.66 3.71
CA VAL A 128 3.12 -26.80 4.13
C VAL A 128 3.50 -25.98 5.37
N VAL A 129 3.03 -24.74 5.40
CA VAL A 129 3.08 -23.91 6.62
C VAL A 129 1.67 -23.46 6.94
N VAL A 130 1.32 -23.49 8.24
CA VAL A 130 0.00 -23.10 8.72
C VAL A 130 0.10 -22.29 10.01
N TRP A 131 -0.85 -21.38 10.15
CA TRP A 131 -1.08 -20.59 11.35
C TRP A 131 -2.56 -20.29 11.49
N THR A 132 -2.93 -19.56 12.50
CA THR A 132 -4.26 -18.95 12.65
C THR A 132 -4.11 -17.51 13.14
N LYS A 133 -5.08 -16.68 12.78
CA LYS A 133 -5.28 -15.36 13.39
C LYS A 133 -6.39 -15.35 14.45
N ARG A 134 -6.92 -16.50 14.81
CA ARG A 134 -7.84 -16.65 15.95
C ARG A 134 -7.03 -16.71 17.26
N PRO A 135 -7.24 -15.82 18.23
CA PRO A 135 -6.48 -15.79 19.47
C PRO A 135 -7.01 -16.83 20.47
N VAL A 136 -6.89 -18.09 20.10
CA VAL A 136 -7.33 -19.26 20.88
C VAL A 136 -6.12 -20.15 21.20
N PRO A 137 -6.10 -20.85 22.36
CA PRO A 137 -4.99 -21.72 22.74
C PRO A 137 -4.71 -22.85 21.74
N SER A 138 -5.73 -23.25 20.97
CA SER A 138 -5.63 -24.28 19.95
C SER A 138 -6.73 -24.13 18.93
N THR A 139 -6.41 -24.44 17.67
CA THR A 139 -7.38 -24.57 16.59
C THR A 139 -7.05 -25.79 15.73
N SER A 140 -8.06 -26.35 15.06
CA SER A 140 -7.85 -27.51 14.20
C SER A 140 -8.89 -27.59 13.10
N ILE A 141 -8.51 -28.28 12.01
CA ILE A 141 -9.45 -28.93 11.10
C ILE A 141 -9.32 -30.44 11.26
N THR A 142 -10.44 -31.15 11.23
CA THR A 142 -10.47 -32.60 11.41
C THR A 142 -11.33 -33.21 10.31
N ASN A 143 -10.70 -34.03 9.45
CA ASN A 143 -11.35 -34.64 8.30
C ASN A 143 -12.13 -33.64 7.42
N ALA A 144 -11.63 -32.40 7.32
CA ALA A 144 -12.22 -31.37 6.46
C ALA A 144 -12.01 -31.75 4.98
N GLU A 145 -13.09 -31.75 4.20
CA GLU A 145 -12.98 -31.98 2.76
C GLU A 145 -12.04 -30.97 2.10
N VAL A 146 -11.21 -31.43 1.17
CA VAL A 146 -10.29 -30.58 0.41
C VAL A 146 -10.91 -30.22 -0.94
N VAL A 147 -10.95 -28.94 -1.26
CA VAL A 147 -11.47 -28.43 -2.54
C VAL A 147 -10.45 -27.52 -3.20
N TYR A 148 -10.39 -27.56 -4.53
CA TYR A 148 -9.56 -26.67 -5.34
C TYR A 148 -10.43 -25.58 -5.96
N ALA A 149 -10.14 -24.33 -5.66
CA ALA A 149 -10.93 -23.16 -6.05
C ALA A 149 -10.23 -22.26 -7.08
N GLY A 150 -9.37 -22.81 -7.94
CA GLY A 150 -8.65 -22.00 -8.93
C GLY A 150 -7.80 -20.92 -8.24
N TYR A 151 -8.07 -19.65 -8.55
CA TYR A 151 -7.42 -18.52 -7.86
C TYR A 151 -8.14 -18.08 -6.58
N GLY A 152 -9.31 -18.63 -6.26
CA GLY A 152 -10.10 -18.25 -5.09
C GLY A 152 -10.57 -16.79 -5.14
N ILE A 153 -11.05 -16.33 -6.29
CA ILE A 153 -11.40 -14.95 -6.57
C ILE A 153 -12.89 -14.81 -6.86
N VAL A 154 -13.51 -13.76 -6.30
CA VAL A 154 -14.82 -13.21 -6.71
C VAL A 154 -14.62 -11.75 -7.11
N ALA A 155 -14.69 -11.46 -8.40
CA ALA A 155 -14.46 -10.15 -9.01
C ALA A 155 -15.56 -9.84 -10.04
N PRO A 156 -16.70 -9.27 -9.61
CA PRO A 156 -17.87 -9.06 -10.48
C PRO A 156 -17.56 -8.16 -11.68
N GLU A 157 -16.70 -7.15 -11.55
CA GLU A 157 -16.30 -6.24 -12.62
C GLU A 157 -15.52 -6.94 -13.73
N TYR A 158 -14.87 -8.08 -13.42
CA TYR A 158 -14.23 -8.96 -14.41
C TYR A 158 -15.16 -10.10 -14.85
N GLY A 159 -16.37 -10.22 -14.29
CA GLY A 159 -17.27 -11.36 -14.50
C GLY A 159 -16.64 -12.67 -14.03
N TRP A 160 -15.91 -12.64 -12.90
CA TRP A 160 -15.14 -13.75 -12.37
C TRP A 160 -15.68 -14.21 -11.01
N ASP A 161 -15.89 -15.52 -10.85
CA ASP A 161 -16.32 -16.14 -9.60
C ASP A 161 -15.86 -17.59 -9.54
N ASP A 162 -14.75 -17.84 -8.83
CA ASP A 162 -14.15 -19.16 -8.64
C ASP A 162 -14.95 -20.03 -7.64
N TYR A 163 -15.80 -19.39 -6.83
CA TYR A 163 -16.64 -20.09 -5.87
C TYR A 163 -18.04 -20.46 -6.42
N ALA A 164 -18.38 -20.00 -7.63
CA ALA A 164 -19.70 -20.24 -8.20
C ALA A 164 -20.04 -21.73 -8.33
N GLY A 165 -20.99 -22.19 -7.52
CA GLY A 165 -21.42 -23.59 -7.48
C GLY A 165 -20.50 -24.53 -6.70
N LEU A 166 -19.47 -24.02 -6.02
CA LEU A 166 -18.56 -24.75 -5.14
C LEU A 166 -18.96 -24.51 -3.67
N ASP A 167 -19.45 -25.52 -2.97
CA ASP A 167 -19.64 -25.42 -1.52
C ASP A 167 -18.30 -25.63 -0.80
N VAL A 168 -17.86 -24.60 -0.08
CA VAL A 168 -16.59 -24.62 0.68
C VAL A 168 -16.81 -24.54 2.20
N ARG A 169 -18.03 -24.50 2.67
CA ARG A 169 -18.36 -24.34 4.09
C ARG A 169 -17.78 -25.48 4.92
N GLY A 170 -16.97 -25.12 5.92
CA GLY A 170 -16.27 -26.07 6.78
C GLY A 170 -15.16 -26.87 6.09
N LYS A 171 -14.75 -26.53 4.85
CA LYS A 171 -13.76 -27.26 4.06
C LYS A 171 -12.41 -26.54 4.06
N LEU A 172 -11.36 -27.27 3.63
CA LEU A 172 -10.04 -26.72 3.34
C LEU A 172 -9.95 -26.39 1.85
N VAL A 173 -9.72 -25.12 1.54
CA VAL A 173 -9.58 -24.61 0.17
C VAL A 173 -8.11 -24.60 -0.25
N LEU A 174 -7.81 -25.07 -1.46
CA LEU A 174 -6.55 -24.84 -2.17
C LEU A 174 -6.77 -23.76 -3.23
N ALA A 175 -5.97 -22.69 -3.23
CA ALA A 175 -6.05 -21.63 -4.20
C ALA A 175 -4.66 -21.23 -4.73
N LEU A 176 -4.57 -20.89 -6.02
CA LEU A 176 -3.35 -20.38 -6.64
C LEU A 176 -3.00 -18.98 -6.12
N VAL A 177 -1.72 -18.69 -5.99
CA VAL A 177 -1.23 -17.32 -5.75
C VAL A 177 -1.38 -16.46 -7.01
N ASN A 178 -1.42 -15.13 -6.85
CA ASN A 178 -1.62 -14.15 -7.92
C ASN A 178 -3.04 -14.23 -8.53
N ASP A 179 -3.23 -13.72 -9.74
CA ASP A 179 -4.52 -13.67 -10.44
C ASP A 179 -4.39 -14.17 -11.89
N PRO A 180 -5.51 -14.42 -12.58
CA PRO A 180 -5.51 -14.94 -13.95
C PRO A 180 -4.80 -14.05 -14.96
N GLY A 181 -4.74 -12.75 -14.74
CA GLY A 181 -4.04 -11.81 -15.61
C GLY A 181 -2.56 -12.10 -15.70
N TYR A 182 -1.91 -12.34 -14.55
CA TYR A 182 -0.51 -12.73 -14.50
C TYR A 182 -0.21 -14.00 -15.33
N ALA A 183 -1.08 -15.01 -15.24
CA ALA A 183 -0.88 -16.26 -15.97
C ALA A 183 -1.09 -16.12 -17.48
N THR A 184 -2.03 -15.26 -17.90
CA THR A 184 -2.40 -15.07 -19.31
C THR A 184 -1.65 -13.95 -20.00
N GLN A 185 -1.12 -12.98 -19.24
CA GLN A 185 -0.54 -11.73 -19.72
C GLN A 185 -1.50 -10.89 -20.58
N ASP A 186 -2.81 -11.15 -20.46
CA ASP A 186 -3.85 -10.42 -21.16
C ASP A 186 -4.20 -9.13 -20.40
N PRO A 187 -3.90 -7.93 -20.95
CA PRO A 187 -4.17 -6.66 -20.26
C PRO A 187 -5.66 -6.39 -20.04
N GLN A 188 -6.56 -7.11 -20.69
CA GLN A 188 -8.00 -7.03 -20.49
C GLN A 188 -8.52 -7.99 -19.41
N LEU A 189 -7.66 -8.84 -18.86
CA LEU A 189 -7.97 -9.76 -17.79
C LEU A 189 -7.12 -9.43 -16.56
N PHE A 190 -7.74 -8.94 -15.50
CA PHE A 190 -7.06 -8.56 -14.25
C PHE A 190 -5.80 -7.69 -14.48
N THR A 191 -5.87 -6.74 -15.42
CA THR A 191 -4.76 -5.83 -15.80
C THR A 191 -3.47 -6.52 -16.33
N GLY A 192 -3.55 -7.79 -16.73
CA GLY A 192 -2.42 -8.53 -17.30
C GLY A 192 -1.30 -8.78 -16.29
N ASN A 193 -0.07 -8.37 -16.61
CA ASN A 193 1.09 -8.61 -15.74
C ASN A 193 1.00 -7.91 -14.37
N ALA A 194 0.32 -6.77 -14.28
CA ALA A 194 0.20 -6.05 -13.02
C ALA A 194 -0.77 -6.78 -12.07
N MET A 195 -0.30 -7.11 -10.87
CA MET A 195 -1.15 -7.76 -9.87
C MET A 195 -2.32 -6.84 -9.49
N THR A 196 -3.53 -7.40 -9.44
CA THR A 196 -4.68 -6.75 -8.82
C THR A 196 -4.77 -7.08 -7.33
N TYR A 197 -5.69 -6.43 -6.59
CA TYR A 197 -5.98 -6.80 -5.20
C TYR A 197 -6.35 -8.28 -5.06
N TYR A 198 -7.06 -8.82 -6.05
CA TYR A 198 -7.46 -10.23 -6.08
C TYR A 198 -6.29 -11.21 -6.14
N GLY A 199 -5.13 -10.79 -6.65
CA GLY A 199 -3.91 -11.60 -6.70
C GLY A 199 -3.22 -11.78 -5.34
N ARG A 200 -3.54 -10.93 -4.37
CA ARG A 200 -2.95 -10.97 -3.04
C ARG A 200 -3.41 -12.20 -2.26
N TRP A 201 -2.48 -12.82 -1.54
CA TRP A 201 -2.77 -13.99 -0.71
C TRP A 201 -3.72 -13.69 0.45
N ASP A 202 -3.63 -12.51 1.06
CA ASP A 202 -4.51 -12.05 2.13
C ASP A 202 -5.96 -11.85 1.66
N TYR A 203 -6.17 -11.39 0.41
CA TYR A 203 -7.49 -11.37 -0.21
C TYR A 203 -8.12 -12.76 -0.22
N LYS A 204 -7.33 -13.81 -0.57
CA LYS A 204 -7.85 -15.19 -0.69
C LYS A 204 -8.33 -15.74 0.65
N PHE A 205 -7.62 -15.42 1.75
CA PHE A 205 -8.08 -15.78 3.10
C PHE A 205 -9.38 -15.06 3.43
N ALA A 206 -9.45 -13.76 3.19
CA ALA A 206 -10.67 -12.97 3.44
C ALA A 206 -11.86 -13.46 2.60
N GLU A 207 -11.64 -13.85 1.33
CA GLU A 207 -12.70 -14.39 0.46
C GLU A 207 -13.18 -15.76 0.94
N ALA A 208 -12.27 -16.65 1.32
CA ALA A 208 -12.62 -17.96 1.87
C ALA A 208 -13.43 -17.85 3.17
N VAL A 209 -13.13 -16.85 4.02
CA VAL A 209 -13.95 -16.52 5.20
C VAL A 209 -15.38 -16.16 4.78
N ARG A 210 -15.54 -15.27 3.79
CA ARG A 210 -16.87 -14.86 3.29
C ARG A 210 -17.71 -16.04 2.80
N HIS A 211 -17.05 -17.09 2.30
CA HIS A 211 -17.69 -18.32 1.84
C HIS A 211 -17.79 -19.41 2.93
N GLY A 212 -17.35 -19.13 4.17
CA GLY A 212 -17.48 -20.03 5.32
C GLY A 212 -16.51 -21.21 5.33
N ALA A 213 -15.38 -21.13 4.64
CA ALA A 213 -14.34 -22.16 4.66
C ALA A 213 -13.75 -22.32 6.07
N ALA A 214 -13.31 -23.53 6.43
CA ALA A 214 -12.59 -23.78 7.68
C ALA A 214 -11.12 -23.36 7.57
N GLY A 215 -10.52 -23.51 6.39
CA GLY A 215 -9.14 -23.10 6.14
C GLY A 215 -8.86 -22.88 4.67
N LEU A 216 -7.72 -22.21 4.39
CA LEU A 216 -7.22 -22.04 3.04
C LEU A 216 -5.69 -22.18 3.02
N LEU A 217 -5.20 -22.92 2.03
CA LEU A 217 -3.78 -22.98 1.68
C LEU A 217 -3.57 -22.33 0.31
N VAL A 218 -2.71 -21.31 0.26
CA VAL A 218 -2.28 -20.70 -1.00
C VAL A 218 -1.18 -21.57 -1.62
N ILE A 219 -1.33 -21.96 -2.86
CA ILE A 219 -0.32 -22.72 -3.59
C ILE A 219 0.79 -21.75 -4.00
N HIS A 220 2.00 -22.01 -3.48
CA HIS A 220 3.16 -21.15 -3.69
C HIS A 220 3.85 -21.50 -5.02
N GLU A 221 3.92 -20.51 -5.89
CA GLU A 221 4.71 -20.50 -7.11
C GLU A 221 5.69 -19.33 -7.03
N THR A 222 7.00 -19.62 -7.00
CA THR A 222 8.05 -18.61 -6.77
C THR A 222 7.94 -17.39 -7.68
N LYS A 223 7.67 -17.58 -8.96
CA LYS A 223 7.55 -16.45 -9.91
C LYS A 223 6.27 -15.65 -9.69
N ALA A 224 5.15 -16.32 -9.52
CA ALA A 224 3.85 -15.69 -9.33
C ALA A 224 3.73 -15.01 -7.94
N ALA A 225 4.36 -15.57 -6.91
CA ALA A 225 4.44 -14.97 -5.58
C ALA A 225 5.41 -13.79 -5.54
N GLY A 226 6.43 -13.77 -6.39
CA GLY A 226 7.49 -12.76 -6.42
C GLY A 226 8.58 -12.97 -5.37
N TYR A 227 8.59 -14.12 -4.66
CA TYR A 227 9.58 -14.50 -3.66
C TYR A 227 9.69 -16.03 -3.51
N PRO A 228 10.82 -16.57 -2.99
CA PRO A 228 11.01 -18.01 -2.80
C PRO A 228 10.21 -18.53 -1.60
N TRP A 229 10.08 -19.88 -1.51
CA TRP A 229 9.39 -20.58 -0.41
C TRP A 229 9.90 -20.22 0.99
N ASP A 230 11.16 -19.85 1.13
CA ASP A 230 11.73 -19.46 2.42
C ASP A 230 10.99 -18.28 3.08
N VAL A 231 10.34 -17.42 2.27
CA VAL A 231 9.58 -16.28 2.81
C VAL A 231 8.36 -16.74 3.62
N PRO A 232 7.37 -17.48 3.06
CA PRO A 232 6.26 -17.99 3.86
C PRO A 232 6.72 -19.02 4.91
N ARG A 233 7.73 -19.84 4.63
CA ARG A 233 8.31 -20.78 5.59
C ARG A 233 8.81 -20.09 6.85
N ASN A 234 9.63 -19.07 6.71
CA ASN A 234 10.19 -18.33 7.85
C ASN A 234 9.14 -17.42 8.51
N GLY A 235 8.21 -16.87 7.74
CA GLY A 235 7.12 -16.05 8.26
C GLY A 235 6.20 -16.82 9.20
N ALA A 236 5.86 -18.06 8.84
CA ALA A 236 4.96 -18.90 9.63
C ALA A 236 5.53 -19.37 10.99
N THR A 237 6.85 -19.28 11.18
CA THR A 237 7.52 -19.63 12.44
C THR A 237 7.70 -18.45 13.39
N LYS A 238 7.19 -17.28 13.01
CA LYS A 238 7.23 -16.04 13.79
C LYS A 238 5.86 -15.77 14.42
N PRO A 239 5.78 -14.92 15.46
CA PRO A 239 4.51 -14.41 15.95
C PRO A 239 3.68 -13.81 14.82
N GLN A 240 2.41 -14.17 14.78
CA GLN A 240 1.41 -13.54 13.92
C GLN A 240 0.72 -12.45 14.72
N PHE A 241 0.44 -11.32 14.08
CA PHE A 241 -0.31 -10.24 14.73
C PHE A 241 -1.66 -10.06 14.03
N ASP A 242 -2.65 -9.63 14.81
CA ASP A 242 -3.94 -9.18 14.29
C ASP A 242 -4.51 -8.07 15.17
N LEU A 243 -5.48 -7.33 14.64
CA LEU A 243 -6.28 -6.43 15.46
C LEU A 243 -7.16 -7.26 16.41
N ARG A 244 -7.33 -6.76 17.62
CA ARG A 244 -8.27 -7.36 18.56
C ARG A 244 -9.69 -7.01 18.14
N ILE A 245 -10.46 -8.02 17.74
CA ILE A 245 -11.86 -7.93 17.28
C ILE A 245 -12.76 -8.83 18.11
N ASP A 246 -14.06 -8.59 18.10
CA ASP A 246 -15.00 -9.32 18.97
C ASP A 246 -15.40 -10.69 18.41
N ASP A 247 -15.44 -10.85 17.07
CA ASP A 247 -15.89 -12.08 16.41
C ASP A 247 -14.82 -12.63 15.46
N TYR A 248 -13.84 -13.31 16.02
CA TYR A 248 -12.79 -13.95 15.24
C TYR A 248 -13.28 -15.13 14.40
N GLU A 249 -14.28 -15.88 14.89
CA GLU A 249 -14.78 -17.06 14.15
C GLU A 249 -15.44 -16.69 12.84
N ALA A 250 -16.21 -15.61 12.83
CA ALA A 250 -16.84 -15.11 11.61
C ALA A 250 -15.88 -14.34 10.69
N ARG A 251 -14.70 -13.93 11.17
CA ARG A 251 -13.81 -13.01 10.46
C ARG A 251 -12.43 -13.57 10.14
N ARG A 252 -12.07 -14.73 10.69
CA ARG A 252 -10.77 -15.40 10.50
C ARG A 252 -10.97 -16.89 10.28
N LEU A 253 -10.17 -17.48 9.41
CA LEU A 253 -10.15 -18.93 9.21
C LEU A 253 -9.62 -19.65 10.45
N ALA A 254 -10.03 -20.90 10.66
CA ALA A 254 -9.40 -21.76 11.66
C ALA A 254 -7.95 -22.05 11.30
N LEU A 255 -7.64 -22.23 9.99
CA LEU A 255 -6.28 -22.38 9.46
C LEU A 255 -6.07 -21.51 8.24
N GLU A 256 -5.01 -20.73 8.27
CA GLU A 256 -4.43 -20.02 7.15
C GLU A 256 -3.05 -20.63 6.83
N GLY A 257 -2.65 -20.64 5.56
CA GLY A 257 -1.32 -21.17 5.26
C GLY A 257 -0.94 -21.17 3.80
N TRP A 258 0.24 -21.72 3.55
CA TRP A 258 0.78 -21.96 2.22
C TRP A 258 1.15 -23.40 2.04
N ILE A 259 1.07 -23.88 0.81
CA ILE A 259 1.53 -25.20 0.38
C ILE A 259 2.47 -25.03 -0.81
N THR A 260 3.58 -25.78 -0.86
CA THR A 260 4.47 -25.75 -2.02
C THR A 260 3.77 -26.26 -3.28
N GLU A 261 4.19 -25.80 -4.46
CA GLU A 261 3.68 -26.28 -5.76
C GLU A 261 3.80 -27.80 -5.89
N ASP A 262 4.93 -28.39 -5.46
CA ASP A 262 5.16 -29.83 -5.46
C ASP A 262 4.19 -30.58 -4.54
N ALA A 263 4.00 -30.10 -3.31
CA ALA A 263 3.07 -30.71 -2.38
C ALA A 263 1.61 -30.61 -2.87
N ALA A 264 1.21 -29.49 -3.45
CA ALA A 264 -0.12 -29.33 -4.07
C ALA A 264 -0.30 -30.29 -5.25
N SER A 265 0.72 -30.47 -6.09
CA SER A 265 0.71 -31.43 -7.17
C SER A 265 0.53 -32.87 -6.65
N ARG A 266 1.23 -33.25 -5.56
CA ARG A 266 1.05 -34.58 -4.92
C ARG A 266 -0.37 -34.77 -4.38
N VAL A 267 -0.95 -33.74 -3.74
CA VAL A 267 -2.33 -33.80 -3.24
C VAL A 267 -3.32 -33.99 -4.39
N LEU A 268 -3.22 -33.18 -5.44
CA LEU A 268 -4.13 -33.26 -6.59
C LEU A 268 -3.97 -34.57 -7.38
N SER A 269 -2.74 -35.06 -7.50
CA SER A 269 -2.48 -36.38 -8.12
C SER A 269 -3.09 -37.53 -7.30
N ALA A 270 -3.03 -37.47 -5.97
CA ALA A 270 -3.70 -38.44 -5.10
C ALA A 270 -5.24 -38.41 -5.24
N ALA A 271 -5.80 -37.27 -5.67
CA ALA A 271 -7.20 -37.11 -6.05
C ALA A 271 -7.51 -37.51 -7.50
N GLY A 272 -6.53 -38.05 -8.24
CA GLY A 272 -6.68 -38.38 -9.66
C GLY A 272 -6.77 -37.16 -10.59
N MET A 273 -6.25 -36.01 -10.17
CA MET A 273 -6.31 -34.76 -10.92
C MET A 273 -4.92 -34.36 -11.44
N ASP A 274 -4.88 -33.84 -12.66
CA ASP A 274 -3.67 -33.24 -13.24
C ASP A 274 -3.58 -31.78 -12.85
N PHE A 275 -2.58 -31.44 -12.04
CA PHE A 275 -2.40 -30.07 -11.55
C PHE A 275 -2.10 -29.06 -12.66
N ALA A 276 -1.27 -29.44 -13.66
CA ALA A 276 -0.93 -28.55 -14.76
C ALA A 276 -2.16 -28.22 -15.63
N ALA A 277 -2.99 -29.22 -15.89
CA ALA A 277 -4.25 -29.04 -16.60
C ALA A 277 -5.25 -28.19 -15.81
N LEU A 278 -5.35 -28.39 -14.49
CA LEU A 278 -6.20 -27.57 -13.59
C LEU A 278 -5.74 -26.13 -13.55
N LYS A 279 -4.45 -25.90 -13.40
CA LYS A 279 -3.84 -24.56 -13.38
C LYS A 279 -4.14 -23.80 -14.68
N LYS A 280 -3.96 -24.45 -15.83
CA LYS A 280 -4.30 -23.88 -17.13
C LYS A 280 -5.80 -23.57 -17.23
N ALA A 281 -6.66 -24.48 -16.81
CA ALA A 281 -8.11 -24.28 -16.84
C ALA A 281 -8.55 -23.13 -15.92
N SER A 282 -7.90 -22.98 -14.76
CA SER A 282 -8.17 -21.91 -13.78
C SER A 282 -7.92 -20.51 -14.32
N SER A 283 -7.12 -20.34 -15.37
CA SER A 283 -6.88 -19.06 -16.03
C SER A 283 -7.94 -18.73 -17.09
N THR A 284 -8.99 -19.54 -17.22
CA THR A 284 -10.04 -19.37 -18.24
C THR A 284 -11.35 -18.92 -17.60
N ARG A 285 -12.02 -17.93 -18.19
CA ARG A 285 -13.35 -17.48 -17.72
C ARG A 285 -14.33 -18.64 -17.63
N GLY A 286 -15.10 -18.68 -16.56
CA GLY A 286 -16.09 -19.74 -16.32
C GLY A 286 -15.50 -21.02 -15.76
N PHE A 287 -14.24 -21.02 -15.36
CA PHE A 287 -13.68 -22.13 -14.57
C PHE A 287 -14.57 -22.44 -13.38
N LYS A 288 -14.68 -23.70 -13.01
CA LYS A 288 -15.42 -24.17 -11.83
C LYS A 288 -14.48 -24.93 -10.92
N GLY A 289 -14.44 -24.53 -9.65
CA GLY A 289 -13.72 -25.23 -8.62
C GLY A 289 -14.16 -26.70 -8.48
N LYS A 290 -13.32 -27.54 -7.91
CA LYS A 290 -13.52 -28.98 -7.84
C LYS A 290 -13.29 -29.54 -6.45
N ALA A 291 -14.17 -30.44 -6.01
CA ALA A 291 -13.92 -31.30 -4.86
C ALA A 291 -12.84 -32.35 -5.21
N THR A 292 -11.90 -32.59 -4.30
CA THR A 292 -10.81 -33.54 -4.52
C THR A 292 -11.17 -34.98 -4.12
N GLY A 293 -12.21 -35.14 -3.28
CA GLY A 293 -12.53 -36.43 -2.63
C GLY A 293 -11.57 -36.80 -1.50
N LEU A 294 -10.64 -35.89 -1.14
CA LEU A 294 -9.74 -36.07 -0.01
C LEU A 294 -10.26 -35.27 1.19
N THR A 295 -9.87 -35.69 2.38
CA THR A 295 -10.03 -34.95 3.63
C THR A 295 -8.68 -34.60 4.22
N ALA A 296 -8.60 -33.53 5.00
CA ALA A 296 -7.38 -33.10 5.68
C ALA A 296 -7.62 -32.89 7.17
N SER A 297 -6.58 -33.18 7.96
CA SER A 297 -6.55 -32.91 9.41
C SER A 297 -5.23 -32.26 9.78
N MET A 298 -5.32 -31.20 10.60
CA MET A 298 -4.17 -30.42 11.10
C MET A 298 -4.59 -29.67 12.37
N SER A 299 -3.68 -29.57 13.34
CA SER A 299 -3.88 -28.76 14.54
C SER A 299 -2.75 -27.75 14.71
N VAL A 300 -3.08 -26.61 15.32
CA VAL A 300 -2.13 -25.56 15.70
C VAL A 300 -2.41 -25.19 17.15
N ARG A 301 -1.42 -25.34 18.02
CA ARG A 301 -1.41 -24.77 19.38
C ARG A 301 -0.84 -23.36 19.29
N ASN A 302 -1.28 -22.46 20.16
CA ASN A 302 -0.86 -21.08 20.13
C ASN A 302 -0.52 -20.56 21.53
N ASP A 303 0.54 -19.76 21.62
CA ASP A 303 0.71 -18.86 22.74
C ASP A 303 0.11 -17.50 22.33
N VAL A 304 -0.79 -16.97 23.15
CA VAL A 304 -1.57 -15.78 22.83
C VAL A 304 -1.26 -14.67 23.83
N ARG A 305 -0.94 -13.48 23.34
CA ARG A 305 -0.67 -12.30 24.15
C ARG A 305 -1.43 -11.09 23.61
N ASN A 306 -2.24 -10.45 24.46
CA ASN A 306 -2.85 -9.16 24.13
C ASN A 306 -1.86 -8.03 24.36
N ALA A 307 -1.84 -7.07 23.46
CA ALA A 307 -1.04 -5.86 23.56
C ALA A 307 -1.83 -4.64 23.06
N THR A 308 -1.28 -3.46 23.28
CA THR A 308 -1.77 -2.22 22.68
C THR A 308 -0.56 -1.47 22.17
N SER A 309 -0.59 -1.16 20.88
CA SER A 309 0.35 -0.22 20.25
C SER A 309 -0.38 1.08 19.91
N TYR A 310 0.28 2.04 19.24
CA TYR A 310 -0.32 3.35 19.02
C TYR A 310 0.05 3.92 17.66
N ASN A 311 -0.95 4.46 16.95
CA ASN A 311 -0.69 5.42 15.89
C ASN A 311 -0.43 6.79 16.52
N VAL A 312 0.43 7.61 15.91
CA VAL A 312 0.64 9.02 16.30
C VAL A 312 0.00 9.90 15.23
N VAL A 313 -0.99 10.70 15.64
CA VAL A 313 -1.80 11.51 14.72
C VAL A 313 -1.70 12.99 15.09
N GLY A 314 -1.08 13.75 14.20
CA GLY A 314 -1.04 15.21 14.27
C GLY A 314 -1.87 15.86 13.17
N LYS A 315 -2.27 17.11 13.34
CA LYS A 315 -2.98 17.86 12.30
C LYS A 315 -2.64 19.36 12.29
N VAL A 316 -2.73 19.95 11.12
CA VAL A 316 -2.94 21.39 10.93
C VAL A 316 -4.42 21.58 10.63
N GLN A 317 -5.10 22.35 11.46
CA GLN A 317 -6.53 22.58 11.31
C GLN A 317 -6.83 23.48 10.13
N GLY A 318 -7.79 23.10 9.31
CA GLY A 318 -8.25 23.87 8.17
C GLY A 318 -8.91 25.18 8.57
N SER A 319 -8.63 26.24 7.83
CA SER A 319 -9.15 27.59 8.10
C SER A 319 -10.60 27.80 7.68
N LYS A 320 -11.11 27.01 6.70
CA LYS A 320 -12.48 27.10 6.18
C LYS A 320 -13.27 25.81 6.34
N HIS A 321 -12.61 24.67 6.13
CA HIS A 321 -13.20 23.32 6.13
C HIS A 321 -12.49 22.40 7.13
N PRO A 322 -12.58 22.66 8.45
CA PRO A 322 -11.80 21.93 9.46
C PRO A 322 -12.17 20.45 9.60
N LEU A 323 -13.33 20.03 9.10
CA LEU A 323 -13.80 18.64 9.09
C LEU A 323 -13.49 17.91 7.78
N GLU A 324 -12.89 18.57 6.80
CA GLU A 324 -12.35 17.95 5.59
C GLU A 324 -10.84 17.83 5.71
N ALA A 325 -10.25 16.74 5.20
CA ALA A 325 -8.81 16.53 5.38
C ALA A 325 -8.11 16.01 4.12
N PHE A 326 -6.82 16.35 4.00
CA PHE A 326 -5.82 15.62 3.22
C PHE A 326 -4.90 14.90 4.19
N VAL A 327 -4.50 13.64 3.88
CA VAL A 327 -3.81 12.77 4.83
C VAL A 327 -2.42 12.37 4.31
N TYR A 328 -1.39 12.49 5.17
CA TYR A 328 -0.08 11.90 4.96
C TYR A 328 0.09 10.73 5.91
N THR A 329 0.60 9.59 5.41
CA THR A 329 0.86 8.39 6.21
C THR A 329 2.31 7.93 6.07
N ALA A 330 2.88 7.40 7.15
CA ALA A 330 4.14 6.67 7.16
C ALA A 330 4.12 5.72 8.36
N HIS A 331 4.67 4.51 8.23
CA HIS A 331 4.78 3.64 9.40
C HIS A 331 6.03 3.97 10.21
N TRP A 332 5.90 3.87 11.54
CA TRP A 332 7.01 4.15 12.45
C TRP A 332 7.69 2.90 12.98
N ASP A 333 7.01 1.75 12.92
CA ASP A 333 7.52 0.48 13.40
C ASP A 333 8.54 -0.14 12.44
N HIS A 334 9.35 -1.07 12.98
CA HIS A 334 10.18 -1.97 12.20
C HIS A 334 10.37 -3.29 12.98
N LEU A 335 11.28 -4.13 12.56
CA LEU A 335 11.36 -5.54 12.99
C LEU A 335 11.95 -5.76 14.39
N GLY A 336 12.47 -4.72 15.06
CA GLY A 336 12.98 -4.82 16.42
C GLY A 336 14.35 -5.49 16.51
N LYS A 337 14.50 -6.40 17.47
CA LYS A 337 15.75 -7.12 17.73
C LYS A 337 15.63 -8.61 17.46
N ASN A 338 16.66 -9.21 16.86
CA ASN A 338 16.79 -10.65 16.74
C ASN A 338 17.23 -11.25 18.09
N ALA A 339 16.30 -11.86 18.81
CA ALA A 339 16.59 -12.51 20.09
C ALA A 339 17.57 -13.71 19.97
N ASN A 340 17.75 -14.25 18.76
CA ASN A 340 18.62 -15.40 18.47
C ASN A 340 19.95 -15.01 17.83
N ALA A 341 20.30 -13.72 17.82
CA ALA A 341 21.59 -13.27 17.30
C ALA A 341 22.74 -13.85 18.14
N LYS A 342 23.80 -14.30 17.47
CA LYS A 342 24.99 -14.81 18.13
C LYS A 342 25.84 -13.66 18.69
N PRO A 343 26.66 -13.92 19.70
CA PRO A 343 27.59 -12.91 20.19
C PRO A 343 28.47 -12.34 19.07
N GLY A 344 28.44 -11.01 18.91
CA GLY A 344 29.16 -10.29 17.86
C GLY A 344 28.41 -10.11 16.53
N GLU A 345 27.23 -10.70 16.37
CA GLU A 345 26.32 -10.38 15.27
C GLU A 345 25.49 -9.14 15.61
N ASP A 346 25.25 -8.31 14.62
CA ASP A 346 24.29 -7.20 14.74
C ASP A 346 22.89 -7.78 14.87
N ALA A 347 22.24 -7.46 16.00
CA ALA A 347 20.93 -7.98 16.36
C ALA A 347 19.79 -7.00 16.07
N ILE A 348 20.09 -5.73 15.75
CA ILE A 348 19.10 -4.66 15.67
C ILE A 348 18.72 -4.42 14.21
N PHE A 349 17.44 -4.46 13.92
CA PHE A 349 16.91 -4.06 12.63
C PHE A 349 16.61 -2.55 12.69
N ASN A 350 17.61 -1.72 12.37
CA ASN A 350 17.53 -0.27 12.54
C ASN A 350 16.48 0.38 11.64
N GLY A 351 16.18 -0.19 10.46
CA GLY A 351 15.14 0.28 9.55
C GLY A 351 15.31 1.75 9.19
N ALA A 352 16.48 2.12 8.71
CA ALA A 352 16.76 3.52 8.39
C ALA A 352 16.02 3.98 7.14
N GLN A 353 16.10 3.19 6.05
CA GLN A 353 15.28 3.42 4.88
C GLN A 353 13.83 3.00 5.13
N ASP A 354 13.64 1.88 5.83
CA ASP A 354 12.37 1.23 6.13
C ASP A 354 12.03 1.34 7.63
N ASN A 355 11.32 2.34 8.14
CA ASN A 355 10.84 3.51 7.42
C ASN A 355 11.11 4.78 8.26
N ALA A 356 12.34 4.92 8.83
CA ALA A 356 12.71 6.17 9.48
C ALA A 356 12.69 7.34 8.48
N THR A 357 12.96 7.09 7.18
CA THR A 357 12.87 8.09 6.11
C THR A 357 11.46 8.65 5.96
N GLY A 358 10.44 7.80 5.93
CA GLY A 358 9.04 8.22 5.79
C GLY A 358 8.54 8.99 7.00
N VAL A 359 8.87 8.54 8.22
CA VAL A 359 8.52 9.27 9.45
C VAL A 359 9.19 10.62 9.51
N SER A 360 10.46 10.71 9.10
CA SER A 360 11.20 11.99 9.03
C SER A 360 10.54 12.95 8.03
N ALA A 361 10.10 12.43 6.89
CA ALA A 361 9.34 13.19 5.89
C ALA A 361 7.99 13.69 6.45
N LEU A 362 7.29 12.84 7.21
CA LEU A 362 6.03 13.19 7.86
C LEU A 362 6.20 14.36 8.84
N ILE A 363 7.27 14.34 9.65
CA ILE A 363 7.60 15.42 10.59
C ILE A 363 7.91 16.74 9.84
N GLU A 364 8.74 16.68 8.79
CA GLU A 364 9.11 17.87 8.02
C GLU A 364 7.94 18.45 7.22
N LEU A 365 7.08 17.62 6.65
CA LEU A 365 5.84 18.09 6.03
C LEU A 365 4.92 18.73 7.06
N GLY A 366 4.78 18.12 8.24
CA GLY A 366 4.01 18.70 9.36
C GLY A 366 4.49 20.10 9.72
N ARG A 367 5.81 20.28 9.84
CA ARG A 367 6.45 21.58 10.11
C ARG A 367 6.16 22.60 9.00
N ALA A 368 6.28 22.18 7.74
CA ALA A 368 6.04 23.03 6.56
C ALA A 368 4.58 23.50 6.52
N PHE A 369 3.62 22.61 6.72
CA PHE A 369 2.19 22.94 6.72
C PHE A 369 1.80 23.82 7.91
N ALA A 370 2.34 23.61 9.10
CA ALA A 370 2.09 24.46 10.27
C ALA A 370 2.62 25.90 10.07
N ALA A 371 3.70 26.05 9.32
CA ALA A 371 4.27 27.36 8.97
C ALA A 371 3.53 28.07 7.82
N THR A 372 2.69 27.37 7.07
CA THR A 372 2.00 27.89 5.87
C THR A 372 1.06 29.03 6.22
N LYS A 373 1.17 30.15 5.50
CA LYS A 373 0.34 31.34 5.66
C LYS A 373 -0.20 31.82 4.31
N PRO A 374 -1.51 32.03 4.16
CA PRO A 374 -2.57 31.67 5.12
C PRO A 374 -2.63 30.16 5.36
N ALA A 375 -3.20 29.75 6.49
CA ALA A 375 -3.40 28.34 6.80
C ALA A 375 -4.24 27.66 5.69
N PRO A 376 -4.01 26.37 5.38
CA PRO A 376 -4.78 25.63 4.39
C PRO A 376 -6.29 25.70 4.64
N GLU A 377 -7.11 25.65 3.59
CA GLU A 377 -8.58 25.73 3.74
C GLU A 377 -9.14 24.46 4.38
N ARG A 378 -8.69 23.27 3.96
CA ARG A 378 -8.95 21.97 4.60
C ARG A 378 -7.88 21.65 5.63
N SER A 379 -8.22 20.82 6.60
CA SER A 379 -7.23 20.24 7.52
C SER A 379 -6.23 19.37 6.77
N VAL A 380 -5.01 19.31 7.31
CA VAL A 380 -3.98 18.36 6.84
C VAL A 380 -3.58 17.49 8.02
N MET A 381 -3.67 16.18 7.84
CA MET A 381 -3.39 15.19 8.87
C MET A 381 -2.07 14.47 8.59
N PHE A 382 -1.32 14.20 9.65
CA PHE A 382 -0.04 13.48 9.64
C PHE A 382 -0.17 12.27 10.55
N VAL A 383 -0.12 11.08 9.97
CA VAL A 383 -0.42 9.82 10.66
C VAL A 383 0.80 8.90 10.59
N ALA A 384 1.54 8.80 11.69
CA ALA A 384 2.56 7.79 11.85
C ALA A 384 1.90 6.51 12.38
N VAL A 385 1.77 5.48 11.56
CA VAL A 385 1.05 4.25 11.89
C VAL A 385 1.97 3.19 12.48
N THR A 386 1.39 2.31 13.31
CA THR A 386 2.06 1.16 13.93
C THR A 386 1.80 -0.12 13.16
N ALA A 387 2.64 -1.14 13.40
CA ALA A 387 2.43 -2.52 12.99
C ALA A 387 2.15 -2.68 11.48
N GLU A 388 2.82 -1.89 10.65
CA GLU A 388 2.84 -2.07 9.19
C GLU A 388 3.47 -3.40 8.84
N GLU A 389 4.65 -3.68 9.43
CA GLU A 389 5.45 -4.90 9.28
C GLU A 389 4.72 -6.18 9.74
N SER A 390 3.64 -5.99 10.47
CA SER A 390 2.79 -7.07 10.99
C SER A 390 1.48 -7.25 10.19
N GLY A 391 1.35 -6.56 9.05
CA GLY A 391 0.20 -6.67 8.15
C GLY A 391 -0.70 -5.44 8.12
N LEU A 392 -0.13 -4.24 8.17
CA LEU A 392 -0.81 -2.95 8.01
C LEU A 392 -1.85 -2.65 9.12
N LEU A 393 -1.63 -3.15 10.33
CA LEU A 393 -2.68 -3.16 11.38
C LEU A 393 -3.01 -1.75 11.88
N GLY A 394 -2.00 -0.88 12.00
CA GLY A 394 -2.21 0.50 12.45
C GLY A 394 -3.04 1.32 11.47
N SER A 395 -2.77 1.20 10.19
CA SER A 395 -3.56 1.87 9.15
C SER A 395 -4.94 1.23 8.97
N GLU A 396 -5.08 -0.10 9.17
CA GLU A 396 -6.40 -0.76 9.19
C GLU A 396 -7.25 -0.22 10.34
N TYR A 397 -6.68 -0.10 11.53
CA TYR A 397 -7.37 0.45 12.68
C TYR A 397 -7.72 1.93 12.47
N PHE A 398 -6.79 2.74 11.93
CA PHE A 398 -7.05 4.14 11.61
C PHE A 398 -8.19 4.30 10.60
N ALA A 399 -8.22 3.49 9.56
CA ALA A 399 -9.27 3.51 8.54
C ALA A 399 -10.64 3.06 9.09
N ALA A 400 -10.66 2.14 10.08
CA ALA A 400 -11.89 1.71 10.74
C ALA A 400 -12.38 2.70 11.83
N HIS A 401 -11.47 3.48 12.44
CA HIS A 401 -11.74 4.42 13.53
C HIS A 401 -11.15 5.81 13.24
N PRO A 402 -11.48 6.42 12.09
CA PRO A 402 -10.85 7.67 11.68
C PRO A 402 -11.39 8.85 12.49
N PRO A 403 -10.53 9.83 12.86
CA PRO A 403 -10.98 11.02 13.60
C PRO A 403 -11.83 11.98 12.76
N ILE A 404 -11.75 11.86 11.44
CA ILE A 404 -12.60 12.54 10.45
C ILE A 404 -13.19 11.45 9.55
N PRO A 405 -14.50 11.45 9.27
CA PRO A 405 -15.11 10.44 8.39
C PRO A 405 -14.36 10.27 7.06
N LEU A 406 -14.17 9.05 6.58
CA LEU A 406 -13.42 8.79 5.33
C LEU A 406 -14.01 9.53 4.12
N ALA A 407 -15.33 9.72 4.08
CA ALA A 407 -16.01 10.53 3.06
C ALA A 407 -15.56 12.00 3.06
N GLN A 408 -15.02 12.50 4.16
CA GLN A 408 -14.47 13.85 4.31
C GLN A 408 -12.95 13.92 4.09
N MET A 409 -12.31 12.80 3.77
CA MET A 409 -10.91 12.78 3.35
C MET A 409 -10.83 13.01 1.85
N ALA A 410 -10.24 14.12 1.43
CA ALA A 410 -10.12 14.50 0.02
C ALA A 410 -9.16 13.59 -0.74
N GLY A 411 -8.16 13.06 -0.04
CA GLY A 411 -7.15 12.14 -0.55
C GLY A 411 -5.96 12.09 0.39
N GLY A 412 -4.90 11.38 -0.02
CA GLY A 412 -3.68 11.32 0.78
C GLY A 412 -2.46 10.84 0.03
N ILE A 413 -1.30 10.91 0.70
CA ILE A 413 0.00 10.41 0.22
C ILE A 413 0.60 9.50 1.30
N ASN A 414 1.04 8.32 0.88
CA ASN A 414 1.80 7.40 1.72
C ASN A 414 3.30 7.51 1.43
N MET A 415 4.08 7.52 2.49
CA MET A 415 5.53 7.64 2.45
C MET A 415 6.15 6.43 3.15
N ASP A 416 6.68 5.54 2.34
CA ASP A 416 7.27 4.29 2.78
C ASP A 416 8.49 3.98 1.92
N ASN A 417 9.65 3.92 2.53
CA ASN A 417 10.95 3.79 1.85
C ASN A 417 11.27 4.96 0.90
N LEU A 418 11.55 6.14 1.42
CA LEU A 418 12.04 7.27 0.62
C LEU A 418 13.53 7.09 0.33
N TYR A 419 13.83 6.42 -0.78
CA TYR A 419 15.18 5.98 -1.12
C TYR A 419 16.19 7.12 -1.32
N ALA A 420 17.36 7.02 -0.67
CA ALA A 420 18.46 7.97 -0.77
C ALA A 420 19.28 7.73 -2.06
N VAL A 421 18.63 7.72 -3.22
CA VAL A 421 19.25 7.44 -4.53
C VAL A 421 19.77 8.72 -5.22
N GLY A 422 19.56 9.89 -4.58
CA GLY A 422 19.84 11.19 -5.18
C GLY A 422 18.72 11.67 -6.11
N LYS A 423 19.00 12.74 -6.87
CA LYS A 423 18.04 13.33 -7.81
C LYS A 423 17.76 12.41 -8.98
N THR A 424 16.49 12.40 -9.45
CA THR A 424 16.05 11.63 -10.62
C THR A 424 15.20 12.49 -11.54
N ARG A 425 15.16 12.14 -12.85
CA ARG A 425 14.28 12.78 -13.85
C ARG A 425 12.85 12.29 -13.78
N ASP A 426 12.63 11.21 -13.07
CA ASP A 426 11.33 10.57 -12.87
C ASP A 426 10.96 10.52 -11.38
N ILE A 427 9.70 10.21 -11.10
CA ILE A 427 9.23 9.77 -9.80
C ILE A 427 8.40 8.51 -10.00
N THR A 428 8.73 7.45 -9.29
CA THR A 428 8.01 6.18 -9.42
C THR A 428 6.67 6.24 -8.71
N VAL A 429 5.59 5.97 -9.43
CA VAL A 429 4.25 5.82 -8.85
C VAL A 429 3.96 4.33 -8.72
N ILE A 430 3.73 3.89 -7.49
CA ILE A 430 3.30 2.53 -7.19
C ILE A 430 1.79 2.45 -7.43
N GLY A 431 1.37 1.50 -8.27
CA GLY A 431 -0.02 1.41 -8.72
C GLY A 431 -0.41 2.51 -9.72
N PHE A 432 0.50 2.82 -10.65
CA PHE A 432 0.32 3.84 -11.68
C PHE A 432 -1.01 3.68 -12.44
N GLY A 433 -1.71 4.81 -12.66
CA GLY A 433 -2.99 4.84 -13.39
C GLY A 433 -4.22 4.59 -12.51
N LYS A 434 -4.13 4.78 -11.18
CA LYS A 434 -5.25 4.50 -10.29
C LYS A 434 -6.07 5.73 -9.91
N SER A 435 -5.47 6.89 -9.62
CA SER A 435 -6.22 8.02 -9.07
C SER A 435 -5.93 9.36 -9.72
N GLU A 436 -6.90 10.27 -9.67
CA GLU A 436 -6.76 11.65 -10.16
C GLU A 436 -5.69 12.46 -9.41
N LEU A 437 -5.19 11.99 -8.26
CA LEU A 437 -4.04 12.57 -7.57
C LEU A 437 -2.75 12.48 -8.40
N GLU A 438 -2.69 11.55 -9.36
CA GLU A 438 -1.57 11.45 -10.30
C GLU A 438 -1.51 12.64 -11.27
N ASP A 439 -2.64 13.28 -11.58
CA ASP A 439 -2.67 14.50 -12.39
C ASP A 439 -2.05 15.66 -11.62
N ASP A 440 -2.35 15.77 -10.31
CA ASP A 440 -1.74 16.77 -9.44
C ASP A 440 -0.23 16.51 -9.28
N LEU A 441 0.15 15.24 -9.11
CA LEU A 441 1.55 14.82 -9.06
C LEU A 441 2.27 15.18 -10.37
N ARG A 442 1.68 14.89 -11.52
CA ARG A 442 2.25 15.19 -12.84
C ARG A 442 2.47 16.69 -13.02
N ALA A 443 1.48 17.50 -12.61
CA ALA A 443 1.60 18.94 -12.69
C ALA A 443 2.69 19.49 -11.76
N ALA A 444 2.84 18.92 -10.55
CA ALA A 444 3.90 19.29 -9.62
C ALA A 444 5.28 18.84 -10.10
N ALA A 445 5.42 17.59 -10.57
CA ALA A 445 6.66 17.03 -11.08
C ALA A 445 7.18 17.80 -12.31
N ALA A 446 6.28 18.23 -13.21
CA ALA A 446 6.65 19.04 -14.38
C ALA A 446 7.32 20.36 -14.00
N ARG A 447 6.95 20.98 -12.86
CA ARG A 447 7.63 22.20 -12.36
C ARG A 447 9.08 21.94 -11.92
N GLN A 448 9.39 20.69 -11.57
CA GLN A 448 10.74 20.24 -11.24
C GLN A 448 11.49 19.66 -12.45
N GLY A 449 10.87 19.65 -13.65
CA GLY A 449 11.43 19.00 -14.84
C GLY A 449 11.43 17.46 -14.73
N ARG A 450 10.54 16.90 -13.92
CA ARG A 450 10.39 15.45 -13.68
C ARG A 450 9.09 14.91 -14.26
N VAL A 451 9.03 13.59 -14.45
CA VAL A 451 7.85 12.90 -14.95
C VAL A 451 7.45 11.73 -14.00
N PRO A 452 6.16 11.51 -13.72
CA PRO A 452 5.73 10.28 -13.08
C PRO A 452 5.96 9.09 -14.00
N ALA A 453 6.48 8.01 -13.44
CA ALA A 453 6.76 6.76 -14.14
C ALA A 453 6.14 5.57 -13.40
N GLN A 454 5.76 4.54 -14.16
CA GLN A 454 5.25 3.30 -13.59
C GLN A 454 6.35 2.56 -12.84
N GLU A 455 5.98 1.85 -11.78
CA GLU A 455 6.86 0.93 -11.07
C GLU A 455 7.41 -0.17 -11.99
N PRO A 456 8.68 -0.61 -11.80
CA PRO A 456 9.33 -1.56 -12.71
C PRO A 456 8.81 -3.00 -12.56
N SER A 457 8.16 -3.35 -11.46
CA SER A 457 7.70 -4.71 -11.14
C SER A 457 6.25 -4.73 -10.62
N PRO A 458 5.27 -4.34 -11.45
CA PRO A 458 3.87 -4.26 -11.03
C PRO A 458 3.26 -5.62 -10.68
N GLU A 459 3.84 -6.73 -11.16
CA GLU A 459 3.45 -8.10 -10.83
C GLU A 459 3.68 -8.47 -9.37
N LYS A 460 4.51 -7.72 -8.64
CA LYS A 460 4.77 -7.93 -7.20
C LYS A 460 3.69 -7.33 -6.29
N GLY A 461 2.77 -6.54 -6.86
CA GLY A 461 1.64 -5.96 -6.15
C GLY A 461 2.03 -5.06 -4.96
N PHE A 462 3.10 -4.27 -5.10
CA PHE A 462 3.57 -3.36 -4.05
C PHE A 462 2.50 -2.37 -3.60
N TYR A 463 1.58 -1.99 -4.51
CA TYR A 463 0.46 -1.13 -4.18
C TYR A 463 -0.40 -1.64 -3.01
N TYR A 464 -0.50 -2.95 -2.84
CA TYR A 464 -1.34 -3.59 -1.82
C TYR A 464 -0.56 -3.99 -0.56
N ARG A 465 0.68 -3.47 -0.40
CA ARG A 465 1.62 -3.90 0.64
C ARG A 465 2.10 -2.76 1.53
N SER A 466 1.43 -1.61 1.53
CA SER A 466 1.73 -0.48 2.39
C SER A 466 0.46 0.25 2.84
N ASP A 467 0.55 1.13 3.79
CA ASP A 467 -0.53 1.67 4.62
C ASP A 467 -1.63 2.45 3.89
N HIS A 468 -1.32 3.05 2.73
CA HIS A 468 -2.33 3.72 1.90
C HIS A 468 -3.47 2.78 1.50
N PHE A 469 -3.15 1.48 1.39
CA PHE A 469 -4.10 0.50 0.88
C PHE A 469 -5.34 0.36 1.78
N ASN A 470 -5.19 0.46 3.10
CA ASN A 470 -6.33 0.38 4.02
C ASN A 470 -7.32 1.55 3.86
N LEU A 471 -6.84 2.73 3.48
CA LEU A 471 -7.70 3.87 3.11
C LEU A 471 -8.25 3.71 1.69
N ALA A 472 -7.42 3.25 0.74
CA ALA A 472 -7.80 3.05 -0.65
C ALA A 472 -8.95 2.06 -0.79
N LYS A 473 -8.90 0.89 -0.14
CA LYS A 473 -9.96 -0.13 -0.18
C LYS A 473 -11.29 0.34 0.40
N LEU A 474 -11.29 1.44 1.18
CA LEU A 474 -12.48 2.10 1.70
C LEU A 474 -12.85 3.37 0.91
N GLY A 475 -12.25 3.55 -0.26
CA GLY A 475 -12.63 4.54 -1.26
C GLY A 475 -11.86 5.86 -1.20
N VAL A 476 -10.94 6.10 -0.23
CA VAL A 476 -10.15 7.34 -0.18
C VAL A 476 -9.04 7.28 -1.24
N PRO A 477 -8.98 8.22 -2.20
CA PRO A 477 -7.89 8.26 -3.17
C PRO A 477 -6.54 8.47 -2.48
N MET A 478 -5.62 7.56 -2.71
CA MET A 478 -4.29 7.59 -2.09
C MET A 478 -3.22 7.51 -3.17
N LEU A 479 -2.19 8.31 -3.02
CA LEU A 479 -0.99 8.29 -3.83
C LEU A 479 0.13 7.59 -3.05
N TYR A 480 0.83 6.68 -3.70
CA TYR A 480 2.02 6.04 -3.16
C TYR A 480 3.14 6.16 -4.17
N THR A 481 4.21 6.83 -3.80
CA THR A 481 5.35 7.06 -4.68
C THR A 481 6.66 6.68 -4.00
N LYS A 482 7.64 6.35 -4.83
CA LYS A 482 9.03 6.14 -4.42
C LYS A 482 9.95 6.99 -5.29
N ALA A 483 11.19 7.15 -4.88
CA ALA A 483 12.20 7.80 -5.72
C ALA A 483 12.21 7.19 -7.13
N GLY A 484 12.48 8.02 -8.13
CA GLY A 484 12.69 7.55 -9.48
C GLY A 484 13.99 6.75 -9.64
N ILE A 485 14.21 6.23 -10.82
CA ILE A 485 15.40 5.44 -11.15
C ILE A 485 16.33 6.13 -12.17
N ASP A 486 15.83 7.12 -12.93
CA ASP A 486 16.61 7.80 -13.97
C ASP A 486 17.44 8.96 -13.39
N SER A 487 18.65 8.63 -12.91
CA SER A 487 19.60 9.65 -12.43
C SER A 487 20.03 10.58 -13.56
N PRO A 488 20.04 11.92 -13.35
CA PRO A 488 20.49 12.89 -14.36
C PRO A 488 21.92 12.71 -14.81
N THR A 489 22.77 12.16 -13.95
CA THR A 489 24.22 12.01 -14.18
C THR A 489 24.64 10.57 -14.46
N LEU A 490 23.96 9.58 -13.84
CA LEU A 490 24.35 8.18 -13.87
C LEU A 490 23.37 7.28 -14.66
N GLY A 491 22.24 7.84 -15.12
CA GLY A 491 21.22 7.14 -15.90
C GLY A 491 20.37 6.15 -15.11
N ALA A 492 19.41 5.52 -15.79
CA ALA A 492 18.41 4.62 -15.17
C ALA A 492 19.02 3.32 -14.62
N ASP A 493 20.10 2.81 -15.20
CA ASP A 493 20.75 1.58 -14.74
C ASP A 493 21.38 1.75 -13.34
N TYR A 494 21.77 2.97 -12.99
CA TYR A 494 22.25 3.25 -11.63
C TYR A 494 21.12 3.08 -10.60
N GLY A 495 19.97 3.72 -10.83
CA GLY A 495 18.84 3.61 -9.91
C GLY A 495 18.30 2.19 -9.77
N LYS A 496 18.25 1.43 -10.88
CA LYS A 496 17.89 0.00 -10.83
C LYS A 496 18.83 -0.81 -9.97
N ARG A 497 20.16 -0.70 -10.20
CA ARG A 497 21.17 -1.40 -9.40
C ARG A 497 21.11 -0.99 -7.93
N TRP A 498 20.90 0.30 -7.65
CA TRP A 498 20.75 0.78 -6.29
C TRP A 498 19.59 0.08 -5.57
N LEU A 499 18.43 0.00 -6.23
CA LEU A 499 17.22 -0.66 -5.69
C LEU A 499 17.42 -2.17 -5.53
N GLU A 500 18.06 -2.83 -6.49
CA GLU A 500 18.40 -4.26 -6.41
C GLU A 500 19.36 -4.54 -5.24
N ASP A 501 20.38 -3.72 -5.08
CA ASP A 501 21.36 -3.80 -3.98
C ASP A 501 20.72 -3.56 -2.62
N TYR A 502 19.86 -2.53 -2.50
CA TYR A 502 19.11 -2.28 -1.27
C TYR A 502 18.23 -3.50 -0.92
N THR A 503 17.44 -3.99 -1.86
CA THR A 503 16.55 -5.13 -1.65
C THR A 503 17.33 -6.40 -1.28
N ALA A 504 18.45 -6.67 -1.94
CA ALA A 504 19.25 -7.86 -1.69
C ALA A 504 20.06 -7.81 -0.39
N LYS A 505 20.55 -6.63 0.02
CA LYS A 505 21.56 -6.51 1.08
C LYS A 505 21.03 -5.85 2.35
N LYS A 506 19.98 -5.00 2.28
CA LYS A 506 19.55 -4.15 3.38
C LYS A 506 18.10 -4.33 3.79
N TYR A 507 17.18 -4.45 2.84
CA TYR A 507 15.74 -4.54 3.11
C TYR A 507 15.42 -5.69 4.08
N HIS A 508 14.82 -5.36 5.21
CA HIS A 508 14.51 -6.26 6.34
C HIS A 508 15.74 -6.98 6.91
N LYS A 509 16.87 -6.27 6.96
CA LYS A 509 18.13 -6.76 7.54
C LYS A 509 18.71 -5.73 8.50
N PRO A 510 19.57 -6.16 9.48
CA PRO A 510 20.29 -5.22 10.34
C PRO A 510 21.10 -4.18 9.55
N ALA A 511 21.60 -4.52 8.37
CA ALA A 511 22.36 -3.61 7.50
C ALA A 511 21.57 -2.41 6.94
N ASP A 512 20.24 -2.29 7.21
CA ASP A 512 19.49 -1.07 6.88
C ASP A 512 19.75 0.03 7.92
N GLU A 513 20.97 0.53 7.92
CA GLU A 513 21.45 1.59 8.78
C GLU A 513 21.58 2.93 8.06
N TYR A 514 21.46 4.01 8.83
CA TYR A 514 21.71 5.36 8.34
C TYR A 514 23.20 5.56 8.01
N SER A 515 23.46 6.26 6.90
CA SER A 515 24.80 6.74 6.57
C SER A 515 24.78 8.26 6.28
N PRO A 516 25.72 9.03 6.83
CA PRO A 516 25.87 10.44 6.50
C PRO A 516 26.19 10.67 5.01
N ASP A 517 26.69 9.66 4.31
CA ASP A 517 27.02 9.71 2.89
C ASP A 517 25.81 9.53 1.97
N TRP A 518 24.62 9.31 2.50
CA TRP A 518 23.41 9.18 1.69
C TRP A 518 23.13 10.43 0.87
N ASP A 519 22.82 10.29 -0.41
CA ASP A 519 22.33 11.39 -1.22
C ASP A 519 20.80 11.51 -1.09
N VAL A 520 20.36 12.34 -0.15
CA VAL A 520 18.94 12.63 0.09
C VAL A 520 18.42 13.80 -0.73
N SER A 521 19.20 14.35 -1.65
CA SER A 521 18.80 15.51 -2.47
C SER A 521 17.56 15.24 -3.33
N GLY A 522 17.37 13.99 -3.76
CA GLY A 522 16.13 13.53 -4.41
C GLY A 522 14.93 13.56 -3.47
N THR A 523 15.10 13.08 -2.25
CA THR A 523 14.04 13.12 -1.24
C THR A 523 13.61 14.54 -0.90
N MET A 524 14.54 15.50 -0.87
CA MET A 524 14.17 16.93 -0.69
C MET A 524 13.28 17.44 -1.82
N GLN A 525 13.51 16.99 -3.07
CA GLN A 525 12.61 17.30 -4.19
C GLN A 525 11.25 16.60 -4.03
N ASP A 526 11.22 15.36 -3.55
CA ASP A 526 9.98 14.62 -3.32
C ASP A 526 9.14 15.27 -2.20
N LEU A 527 9.75 15.73 -1.10
CA LEU A 527 9.05 16.46 -0.05
C LEU A 527 8.38 17.73 -0.57
N GLN A 528 9.09 18.49 -1.41
CA GLN A 528 8.54 19.67 -2.06
C GLN A 528 7.32 19.32 -2.93
N LEU A 529 7.41 18.21 -3.65
CA LEU A 529 6.37 17.71 -4.53
C LEU A 529 5.14 17.26 -3.72
N TYR A 530 5.33 16.50 -2.64
CA TYR A 530 4.25 16.07 -1.75
C TYR A 530 3.55 17.26 -1.08
N TYR A 531 4.33 18.26 -0.65
CA TYR A 531 3.77 19.49 -0.10
C TYR A 531 2.89 20.23 -1.12
N GLU A 532 3.37 20.39 -2.37
CA GLU A 532 2.63 21.08 -3.44
C GLU A 532 1.32 20.36 -3.80
N VAL A 533 1.34 19.04 -3.91
CA VAL A 533 0.13 18.22 -4.17
C VAL A 533 -0.86 18.38 -3.02
N GLY A 534 -0.42 18.17 -1.77
CA GLY A 534 -1.31 18.25 -0.63
C GLY A 534 -1.88 19.64 -0.39
N LEU A 535 -1.06 20.70 -0.53
CA LEU A 535 -1.51 22.09 -0.41
C LEU A 535 -2.52 22.45 -1.54
N GLY A 536 -2.25 21.99 -2.76
CA GLY A 536 -3.14 22.19 -3.89
C GLY A 536 -4.53 21.60 -3.64
N ILE A 537 -4.62 20.38 -3.11
CA ILE A 537 -5.89 19.74 -2.74
C ILE A 537 -6.50 20.40 -1.51
N ALA A 538 -5.69 20.72 -0.49
CA ALA A 538 -6.19 21.35 0.74
C ALA A 538 -6.81 22.74 0.50
N ASN A 539 -6.36 23.47 -0.53
CA ASN A 539 -6.85 24.80 -0.91
C ASN A 539 -7.83 24.77 -2.10
N SER A 540 -8.34 23.61 -2.48
CA SER A 540 -9.28 23.49 -3.61
C SER A 540 -10.64 22.98 -3.16
N SER A 541 -11.68 23.25 -3.95
CA SER A 541 -13.00 22.63 -3.79
C SER A 541 -13.09 21.24 -4.43
N ARG A 542 -12.03 20.78 -5.10
CA ARG A 542 -11.99 19.47 -5.77
C ARG A 542 -12.03 18.33 -4.75
N TRP A 543 -12.62 17.23 -5.19
CA TRP A 543 -12.63 15.95 -4.52
C TRP A 543 -12.05 14.91 -5.49
N PRO A 544 -10.75 14.68 -5.45
CA PRO A 544 -10.13 13.67 -6.29
C PRO A 544 -10.82 12.31 -6.17
N ASN A 545 -10.87 11.59 -7.28
CA ASN A 545 -11.48 10.27 -7.38
C ASN A 545 -10.48 9.25 -7.95
N TRP A 546 -10.89 8.01 -7.98
CA TRP A 546 -10.23 6.94 -8.71
C TRP A 546 -10.59 7.03 -10.19
N TYR A 547 -9.67 6.65 -11.07
CA TYR A 547 -9.97 6.60 -12.50
C TYR A 547 -11.07 5.54 -12.80
N PRO A 548 -11.81 5.68 -13.91
CA PRO A 548 -12.81 4.69 -14.32
C PRO A 548 -12.20 3.30 -14.45
N GLY A 549 -12.87 2.28 -13.90
CA GLY A 549 -12.43 0.89 -13.93
C GLY A 549 -11.54 0.49 -12.75
N VAL A 550 -11.12 1.42 -11.89
CA VAL A 550 -10.39 1.08 -10.66
C VAL A 550 -11.36 0.52 -9.62
N GLU A 551 -10.95 -0.56 -8.97
CA GLU A 551 -11.73 -1.36 -8.01
C GLU A 551 -12.32 -0.55 -6.84
N PHE A 552 -11.71 0.57 -6.47
CA PHE A 552 -12.12 1.39 -5.32
C PHE A 552 -13.09 2.52 -5.69
N ARG A 553 -13.30 2.79 -6.99
CA ARG A 553 -14.10 3.92 -7.46
C ARG A 553 -15.56 3.86 -7.00
N ALA A 554 -16.19 2.70 -7.11
CA ALA A 554 -17.60 2.54 -6.73
C ALA A 554 -17.85 2.88 -5.25
N ILE A 555 -16.91 2.50 -4.36
CA ILE A 555 -16.97 2.80 -2.93
C ILE A 555 -16.85 4.31 -2.71
N ARG A 556 -15.93 4.98 -3.40
CA ARG A 556 -15.76 6.44 -3.35
C ARG A 556 -17.02 7.16 -3.80
N ASP A 557 -17.56 6.78 -4.96
CA ASP A 557 -18.77 7.38 -5.52
C ASP A 557 -19.97 7.22 -4.57
N GLN A 558 -20.09 6.07 -3.91
CA GLN A 558 -21.14 5.82 -2.92
C GLN A 558 -20.95 6.67 -1.66
N SER A 559 -19.73 6.81 -1.16
CA SER A 559 -19.42 7.58 0.06
C SER A 559 -19.59 9.09 -0.12
N ARG A 560 -19.64 9.58 -1.36
CA ARG A 560 -19.77 11.00 -1.73
C ARG A 560 -21.17 11.41 -2.20
N LYS A 561 -22.13 10.50 -2.18
CA LYS A 561 -23.55 10.81 -2.40
C LYS A 561 -24.15 11.44 -1.15
#